data_76497c45ed24b84c1a1f5808a320ff20
#
_entry.id   76497c45ed24b84c1a1f5808a320ff20
#
_cell.length_a   1.000
_cell.length_b   1.000
_cell.length_c   1.000
_cell.angle_alpha   90.00
_cell.angle_beta   90.00
_cell.angle_gamma   90.00
#
_symmetry.space_group_name_H-M   'P 1'
#
loop_
_entity.id
_entity.type
_entity.pdbx_description
1 polymer ?
#
loop_
_entity_poly.entity_id
_entity_poly.type
_entity_poly.pdbx_seq_one_letter_code
_entity_poly.pdbx_strand_id
1 'polypeptide(L)'
;GLGDVYKRQAGQGVPLLMVHGHPHNHVIWRKVAPTLAEHYTVILPDLRGYGDSSKPVSDAEHTPYSKRVMARDLAQLMQGMGLTPFHYVGHDRGGRVGHRFALDAPELFRTATFLDIAPTAVMYERTNMEFARRYFWWFFLIQPEPLPEKMIDSDPEFFIHRHIDGQLKTPGAVSDEIMAEYLRCYKDPKMIHAVCEDYRASAGIDLK
;
A
#
# COMPACT_ATOMS: atom_id res chain seq x y z
N GLY A 1 -8.82 -15.14 -10.56
CA GLY A 1 -8.24 -14.32 -11.63
C GLY A 1 -7.49 -13.17 -11.01
N LEU A 2 -6.42 -12.75 -11.66
CA LEU A 2 -5.72 -11.53 -11.29
C LEU A 2 -6.69 -10.36 -11.47
N GLY A 3 -6.86 -9.57 -10.42
CA GLY A 3 -7.59 -8.33 -10.54
C GLY A 3 -6.80 -7.33 -11.37
N ASP A 4 -7.48 -6.36 -11.98
CA ASP A 4 -6.82 -5.29 -12.71
C ASP A 4 -6.01 -4.40 -11.76
N VAL A 5 -4.74 -4.15 -12.11
CA VAL A 5 -3.86 -3.22 -11.42
C VAL A 5 -3.86 -1.90 -12.17
N TYR A 6 -4.40 -0.85 -11.53
CA TYR A 6 -4.28 0.50 -12.06
C TYR A 6 -2.85 1.02 -11.88
N LYS A 7 -2.32 1.74 -12.87
CA LYS A 7 -1.00 2.37 -12.79
C LYS A 7 -0.88 3.67 -13.55
N ARG A 8 0.05 4.51 -13.14
CA ARG A 8 0.61 5.61 -13.93
C ARG A 8 2.03 5.27 -14.36
N GLN A 9 2.46 5.81 -15.48
CA GLN A 9 3.79 5.59 -16.05
C GLN A 9 4.30 6.86 -16.70
N ALA A 10 5.61 7.13 -16.54
CA ALA A 10 6.29 8.25 -17.20
C ALA A 10 7.78 7.94 -17.39
N GLY A 11 8.43 8.68 -18.29
CA GLY A 11 9.86 8.63 -18.54
C GLY A 11 10.32 7.47 -19.41
N GLN A 12 11.64 7.44 -19.63
CA GLN A 12 12.35 6.40 -20.37
C GLN A 12 13.66 6.08 -19.64
N GLY A 13 14.08 4.82 -19.69
CA GLY A 13 15.29 4.36 -19.03
C GLY A 13 15.10 3.08 -18.24
N VAL A 14 15.97 2.84 -17.27
CA VAL A 14 15.89 1.66 -16.41
C VAL A 14 14.58 1.69 -15.62
N PRO A 15 13.85 0.56 -15.52
CA PRO A 15 12.57 0.53 -14.82
C PRO A 15 12.72 0.83 -13.33
N LEU A 16 11.81 1.67 -12.81
CA LEU A 16 11.67 2.02 -11.40
C LEU A 16 10.21 1.84 -10.98
N LEU A 17 9.97 0.84 -10.14
CA LEU A 17 8.66 0.55 -9.56
C LEU A 17 8.55 1.23 -8.19
N MET A 18 7.57 2.13 -8.02
CA MET A 18 7.36 2.86 -6.76
C MET A 18 5.97 2.55 -6.21
N VAL A 19 5.92 1.94 -5.03
CA VAL A 19 4.71 1.39 -4.43
C VAL A 19 4.34 2.11 -3.16
N HIS A 20 3.11 2.65 -3.12
CA HIS A 20 2.55 3.40 -2.00
C HIS A 20 2.14 2.50 -0.82
N GLY A 21 1.64 3.10 0.26
CA GLY A 21 1.04 2.41 1.39
C GLY A 21 -0.33 2.97 1.78
N HIS A 22 -0.78 2.63 2.97
CA HIS A 22 -2.03 3.11 3.55
C HIS A 22 -1.86 4.52 4.15
N PRO A 23 -2.83 5.41 4.02
CA PRO A 23 -4.11 5.33 3.29
C PRO A 23 -4.02 5.87 1.86
N HIS A 24 -2.85 5.88 1.28
CA HIS A 24 -2.52 6.56 0.04
C HIS A 24 -2.85 5.72 -1.22
N ASN A 25 -2.61 6.33 -2.38
CA ASN A 25 -2.54 5.71 -3.69
C ASN A 25 -1.31 6.23 -4.44
N HIS A 26 -1.20 5.99 -5.74
CA HIS A 26 -0.04 6.39 -6.55
C HIS A 26 0.29 7.89 -6.50
N VAL A 27 -0.67 8.78 -6.15
CA VAL A 27 -0.41 10.23 -6.11
C VAL A 27 0.54 10.66 -5.00
N ILE A 28 0.85 9.80 -4.03
CA ILE A 28 1.88 10.09 -3.01
C ILE A 28 3.21 10.46 -3.66
N TRP A 29 3.52 9.89 -4.82
CA TRP A 29 4.78 10.05 -5.54
C TRP A 29 4.84 11.31 -6.42
N ARG A 30 3.76 12.11 -6.51
CA ARG A 30 3.59 13.25 -7.42
C ARG A 30 4.72 14.28 -7.39
N LYS A 31 5.35 14.49 -6.22
CA LYS A 31 6.43 15.48 -6.06
C LYS A 31 7.78 14.98 -6.50
N VAL A 32 8.00 13.66 -6.52
CA VAL A 32 9.31 13.07 -6.85
C VAL A 32 9.32 12.35 -8.20
N ALA A 33 8.18 11.81 -8.62
CA ALA A 33 8.07 11.06 -9.86
C ALA A 33 8.47 11.86 -11.12
N PRO A 34 8.13 13.16 -11.28
CA PRO A 34 8.56 13.93 -12.45
C PRO A 34 10.07 13.99 -12.62
N THR A 35 10.80 14.30 -11.55
CA THR A 35 12.27 14.34 -11.58
C THR A 35 12.88 12.96 -11.85
N LEU A 36 12.33 11.91 -11.24
CA LEU A 36 12.81 10.55 -11.49
C LEU A 36 12.53 10.09 -12.91
N ALA A 37 11.44 10.55 -13.53
CA ALA A 37 11.09 10.23 -14.91
C ALA A 37 12.05 10.83 -15.96
N GLU A 38 12.89 11.77 -15.58
CA GLU A 38 13.98 12.27 -16.44
C GLU A 38 15.05 11.20 -16.68
N HIS A 39 15.17 10.22 -15.78
CA HIS A 39 16.24 9.21 -15.80
C HIS A 39 15.75 7.76 -15.82
N TYR A 40 14.49 7.52 -15.45
CA TYR A 40 13.91 6.19 -15.29
C TYR A 40 12.59 6.04 -16.03
N THR A 41 12.24 4.81 -16.39
CA THR A 41 10.86 4.46 -16.68
C THR A 41 10.15 4.21 -15.34
N VAL A 42 9.44 5.22 -14.84
CA VAL A 42 8.76 5.21 -13.54
C VAL A 42 7.39 4.55 -13.68
N ILE A 43 7.10 3.55 -12.83
CA ILE A 43 5.83 2.84 -12.76
C ILE A 43 5.25 3.03 -11.36
N LEU A 44 4.04 3.57 -11.27
CA LEU A 44 3.33 3.93 -10.05
C LEU A 44 1.99 3.17 -9.99
N PRO A 45 1.97 1.91 -9.52
CA PRO A 45 0.70 1.19 -9.38
C PRO A 45 -0.03 1.60 -8.12
N ASP A 46 -1.36 1.44 -8.15
CA ASP A 46 -2.15 1.30 -6.93
C ASP A 46 -2.12 -0.17 -6.51
N LEU A 47 -1.84 -0.43 -5.23
CA LEU A 47 -1.90 -1.78 -4.69
C LEU A 47 -3.32 -2.36 -4.81
N ARG A 48 -3.42 -3.68 -4.93
CA ARG A 48 -4.68 -4.39 -4.78
C ARG A 48 -5.44 -3.91 -3.54
N GLY A 49 -6.71 -3.57 -3.71
CA GLY A 49 -7.54 -3.03 -2.64
C GLY A 49 -7.48 -1.51 -2.46
N TYR A 50 -6.53 -0.83 -3.11
CA TYR A 50 -6.28 0.60 -2.98
C TYR A 50 -6.56 1.35 -4.29
N GLY A 51 -6.80 2.65 -4.18
CA GLY A 51 -6.94 3.54 -5.32
C GLY A 51 -7.95 3.02 -6.34
N ASP A 52 -7.55 3.02 -7.59
CA ASP A 52 -8.36 2.55 -8.73
C ASP A 52 -8.09 1.09 -9.10
N SER A 53 -7.22 0.38 -8.36
CA SER A 53 -7.01 -1.05 -8.53
C SER A 53 -8.20 -1.88 -8.04
N SER A 54 -8.30 -3.11 -8.53
CA SER A 54 -9.38 -4.04 -8.16
C SER A 54 -9.41 -4.35 -6.67
N LYS A 55 -10.62 -4.61 -6.16
CA LYS A 55 -10.91 -4.91 -4.77
C LYS A 55 -11.66 -6.25 -4.70
N PRO A 56 -10.94 -7.38 -4.91
CA PRO A 56 -11.57 -8.70 -4.94
C PRO A 56 -12.17 -9.09 -3.59
N VAL A 57 -13.14 -9.99 -3.62
CA VAL A 57 -13.69 -10.61 -2.41
C VAL A 57 -12.57 -11.39 -1.71
N SER A 58 -12.55 -11.33 -0.40
CA SER A 58 -11.59 -12.05 0.44
C SER A 58 -12.08 -13.45 0.80
N ASP A 59 -11.23 -14.22 1.46
CA ASP A 59 -11.52 -15.52 2.05
C ASP A 59 -11.26 -15.50 3.58
N ALA A 60 -11.56 -16.57 4.26
CA ALA A 60 -11.42 -16.68 5.71
C ALA A 60 -9.96 -16.51 6.21
N GLU A 61 -8.97 -16.75 5.36
CA GLU A 61 -7.55 -16.61 5.66
C GLU A 61 -7.00 -15.25 5.18
N HIS A 62 -7.84 -14.40 4.58
CA HIS A 62 -7.46 -13.11 3.99
C HIS A 62 -6.41 -13.21 2.87
N THR A 63 -6.33 -14.39 2.24
CA THR A 63 -5.30 -14.75 1.23
C THR A 63 -5.19 -13.75 0.08
N PRO A 64 -6.29 -13.24 -0.52
CA PRO A 64 -6.22 -12.28 -1.61
C PRO A 64 -5.46 -10.98 -1.27
N TYR A 65 -5.37 -10.64 0.01
CA TYR A 65 -4.73 -9.42 0.50
C TYR A 65 -3.39 -9.67 1.20
N SER A 66 -2.87 -10.90 1.14
CA SER A 66 -1.53 -11.22 1.64
C SER A 66 -0.45 -10.50 0.84
N LYS A 67 0.66 -10.16 1.50
CA LYS A 67 1.81 -9.51 0.84
C LYS A 67 2.38 -10.36 -0.28
N ARG A 68 2.28 -11.68 -0.17
CA ARG A 68 2.69 -12.61 -1.24
C ARG A 68 1.83 -12.49 -2.49
N VAL A 69 0.51 -12.37 -2.34
CA VAL A 69 -0.40 -12.20 -3.48
C VAL A 69 -0.20 -10.82 -4.11
N MET A 70 -0.11 -9.76 -3.30
CA MET A 70 0.17 -8.41 -3.81
C MET A 70 1.53 -8.33 -4.52
N ALA A 71 2.56 -9.02 -4.01
CA ALA A 71 3.86 -9.11 -4.68
C ALA A 71 3.78 -9.80 -6.04
N ARG A 72 2.96 -10.86 -6.17
CA ARG A 72 2.71 -11.53 -7.46
C ARG A 72 2.02 -10.61 -8.46
N ASP A 73 1.07 -9.78 -8.03
CA ASP A 73 0.44 -8.79 -8.91
C ASP A 73 1.49 -7.86 -9.51
N LEU A 74 2.41 -7.34 -8.68
CA LEU A 74 3.49 -6.46 -9.12
C LEU A 74 4.49 -7.18 -10.03
N ALA A 75 4.84 -8.43 -9.71
CA ALA A 75 5.71 -9.25 -10.56
C ALA A 75 5.12 -9.41 -11.95
N GLN A 76 3.84 -9.79 -12.02
CA GLN A 76 3.14 -10.00 -13.29
C GLN A 76 2.96 -8.69 -14.08
N LEU A 77 2.69 -7.57 -13.38
CA LEU A 77 2.65 -6.26 -14.02
C LEU A 77 3.98 -5.95 -14.71
N MET A 78 5.10 -6.06 -13.98
CA MET A 78 6.42 -5.70 -14.50
C MET A 78 6.90 -6.66 -15.59
N GLN A 79 6.67 -7.97 -15.42
CA GLN A 79 6.99 -8.99 -16.42
C GLN A 79 6.14 -8.84 -17.68
N GLY A 80 4.83 -8.60 -17.51
CA GLY A 80 3.91 -8.38 -18.64
C GLY A 80 4.23 -7.12 -19.46
N MET A 81 4.89 -6.14 -18.84
CA MET A 81 5.40 -4.93 -19.52
C MET A 81 6.80 -5.11 -20.11
N GLY A 82 7.49 -6.24 -19.88
CA GLY A 82 8.89 -6.44 -20.27
C GLY A 82 9.89 -5.55 -19.50
N LEU A 83 9.53 -5.12 -18.28
CA LEU A 83 10.28 -4.16 -17.47
C LEU A 83 10.99 -4.84 -16.28
N THR A 84 11.70 -5.91 -16.55
CA THR A 84 12.50 -6.66 -15.55
C THR A 84 13.94 -6.82 -16.02
N PRO A 85 14.95 -6.82 -15.11
CA PRO A 85 14.86 -6.46 -13.70
C PRO A 85 14.71 -4.95 -13.48
N PHE A 86 14.17 -4.55 -12.31
CA PHE A 86 13.83 -3.16 -11.99
C PHE A 86 14.38 -2.70 -10.64
N HIS A 87 14.44 -1.38 -10.43
CA HIS A 87 14.61 -0.77 -9.11
C HIS A 87 13.25 -0.69 -8.41
N TYR A 88 13.22 -0.99 -7.12
CA TYR A 88 12.01 -0.96 -6.29
C TYR A 88 12.11 0.11 -5.22
N VAL A 89 11.05 0.90 -5.04
CA VAL A 89 10.87 1.81 -3.90
C VAL A 89 9.48 1.53 -3.30
N GLY A 90 9.43 1.15 -2.03
CA GLY A 90 8.18 0.91 -1.33
C GLY A 90 8.08 1.70 -0.04
N HIS A 91 6.93 2.35 0.17
CA HIS A 91 6.60 3.05 1.40
C HIS A 91 5.47 2.35 2.13
N ASP A 92 5.54 2.23 3.46
CA ASP A 92 4.53 1.62 4.34
C ASP A 92 4.07 0.23 3.83
N ARG A 93 2.79 0.02 3.46
CA ARG A 93 2.30 -1.26 2.91
C ARG A 93 3.09 -1.70 1.68
N GLY A 94 3.43 -0.75 0.79
CA GLY A 94 4.30 -1.03 -0.36
C GLY A 94 5.70 -1.50 0.03
N GLY A 95 6.26 -0.97 1.11
CA GLY A 95 7.52 -1.48 1.66
C GLY A 95 7.40 -2.92 2.16
N ARG A 96 6.28 -3.28 2.79
CA ARG A 96 6.02 -4.65 3.29
C ARG A 96 5.78 -5.64 2.15
N VAL A 97 5.05 -5.22 1.12
CA VAL A 97 4.91 -6.00 -0.13
C VAL A 97 6.27 -6.20 -0.78
N GLY A 98 7.09 -5.14 -0.89
CA GLY A 98 8.43 -5.21 -1.44
C GLY A 98 9.37 -6.13 -0.66
N HIS A 99 9.29 -6.13 0.67
CA HIS A 99 10.05 -7.05 1.52
C HIS A 99 9.70 -8.52 1.19
N ARG A 100 8.40 -8.84 1.12
CA ARG A 100 7.96 -10.18 0.73
C ARG A 100 8.36 -10.52 -0.71
N PHE A 101 8.22 -9.56 -1.62
CA PHE A 101 8.57 -9.72 -3.02
C PHE A 101 10.06 -10.01 -3.22
N ALA A 102 10.94 -9.29 -2.51
CA ALA A 102 12.37 -9.53 -2.60
C ALA A 102 12.81 -10.90 -2.05
N LEU A 103 12.03 -11.47 -1.11
CA LEU A 103 12.25 -12.83 -0.61
C LEU A 103 11.77 -13.91 -1.60
N ASP A 104 10.66 -13.66 -2.30
CA ASP A 104 10.05 -14.66 -3.19
C ASP A 104 10.64 -14.66 -4.62
N ALA A 105 11.12 -13.50 -5.10
CA ALA A 105 11.63 -13.34 -6.48
C ALA A 105 12.78 -12.29 -6.55
N PRO A 106 13.91 -12.53 -5.84
CA PRO A 106 15.02 -11.57 -5.76
C PRO A 106 15.62 -11.26 -7.14
N GLU A 107 15.54 -12.17 -8.10
CA GLU A 107 16.08 -12.02 -9.45
C GLU A 107 15.39 -10.93 -10.27
N LEU A 108 14.19 -10.50 -9.86
CA LEU A 108 13.47 -9.41 -10.53
C LEU A 108 13.95 -8.01 -10.09
N PHE A 109 14.76 -7.95 -9.04
CA PHE A 109 15.22 -6.69 -8.47
C PHE A 109 16.65 -6.33 -8.95
N ARG A 110 16.86 -5.05 -9.27
CA ARG A 110 18.19 -4.43 -9.32
C ARG A 110 18.60 -3.93 -7.95
N THR A 111 17.69 -3.20 -7.30
CA THR A 111 17.81 -2.70 -5.92
C THR A 111 16.42 -2.63 -5.29
N ALA A 112 16.38 -2.67 -3.96
CA ALA A 112 15.16 -2.44 -3.19
C ALA A 112 15.40 -1.35 -2.14
N THR A 113 14.53 -0.35 -2.11
CA THR A 113 14.53 0.74 -1.12
C THR A 113 13.21 0.70 -0.35
N PHE A 114 13.30 0.58 0.97
CA PHE A 114 12.15 0.56 1.86
C PHE A 114 12.12 1.83 2.69
N LEU A 115 11.02 2.58 2.60
CA LEU A 115 10.84 3.86 3.26
C LEU A 115 9.93 3.70 4.47
N ASP A 116 10.45 4.13 5.62
CA ASP A 116 9.74 4.28 6.89
C ASP A 116 8.96 3.03 7.34
N ILE A 117 9.58 1.84 7.24
CA ILE A 117 9.02 0.58 7.71
C ILE A 117 10.05 -0.31 8.41
N ALA A 118 9.55 -1.21 9.25
CA ALA A 118 10.26 -2.39 9.73
C ALA A 118 9.47 -3.66 9.32
N PRO A 119 10.06 -4.86 9.32
CA PRO A 119 9.35 -6.11 9.01
C PRO A 119 8.11 -6.29 9.87
N THR A 120 7.01 -6.71 9.25
CA THR A 120 5.69 -6.82 9.92
C THR A 120 5.73 -7.71 11.16
N ALA A 121 6.38 -8.87 11.07
CA ALA A 121 6.52 -9.79 12.20
C ALA A 121 7.23 -9.13 13.39
N VAL A 122 8.34 -8.42 13.14
CA VAL A 122 9.08 -7.69 14.19
C VAL A 122 8.21 -6.62 14.86
N MET A 123 7.37 -5.93 14.09
CA MET A 123 6.46 -4.91 14.63
C MET A 123 5.43 -5.52 15.57
N TYR A 124 4.79 -6.64 15.19
CA TYR A 124 3.84 -7.34 16.05
C TYR A 124 4.51 -7.97 17.28
N GLU A 125 5.69 -8.58 17.11
CA GLU A 125 6.45 -9.19 18.20
C GLU A 125 6.84 -8.17 19.28
N ARG A 126 7.18 -6.94 18.88
CA ARG A 126 7.59 -5.87 19.79
C ARG A 126 6.46 -4.95 20.24
N THR A 127 5.22 -5.36 20.03
CA THR A 127 4.04 -4.58 20.42
C THR A 127 4.01 -4.34 21.93
N ASN A 128 3.76 -3.10 22.30
CA ASN A 128 3.53 -2.67 23.67
C ASN A 128 2.46 -1.57 23.70
N MET A 129 2.13 -1.06 24.89
CA MET A 129 1.09 -0.03 25.03
C MET A 129 1.44 1.27 24.29
N GLU A 130 2.71 1.67 24.25
CA GLU A 130 3.13 2.87 23.51
C GLU A 130 2.93 2.68 22.01
N PHE A 131 3.32 1.53 21.46
CA PHE A 131 3.08 1.18 20.07
C PHE A 131 1.57 1.16 19.77
N ALA A 132 0.75 0.50 20.59
CA ALA A 132 -0.69 0.43 20.40
C ALA A 132 -1.37 1.81 20.43
N ARG A 133 -0.90 2.74 21.26
CA ARG A 133 -1.41 4.13 21.29
C ARG A 133 -1.04 4.93 20.05
N ARG A 134 0.19 4.76 19.50
CA ARG A 134 0.67 5.49 18.33
C ARG A 134 0.12 4.92 17.02
N TYR A 135 0.02 3.59 16.95
CA TYR A 135 -0.38 2.82 15.76
C TYR A 135 -1.71 2.09 16.01
N PHE A 136 -2.69 2.75 16.66
CA PHE A 136 -3.95 2.12 17.07
C PHE A 136 -4.68 1.45 15.91
N TRP A 137 -4.56 1.98 14.68
CA TRP A 137 -5.20 1.42 13.48
C TRP A 137 -4.70 0.01 13.14
N TRP A 138 -3.49 -0.38 13.54
CA TRP A 138 -3.00 -1.75 13.39
C TRP A 138 -3.84 -2.77 14.16
N PHE A 139 -4.42 -2.35 15.27
CA PHE A 139 -5.26 -3.18 16.13
C PHE A 139 -6.75 -2.95 15.87
N PHE A 140 -7.13 -1.80 15.38
CA PHE A 140 -8.50 -1.47 14.99
C PHE A 140 -8.88 -2.14 13.67
N LEU A 141 -8.06 -2.02 12.63
CA LEU A 141 -8.36 -2.53 11.29
C LEU A 141 -8.36 -4.07 11.21
N ILE A 142 -7.73 -4.76 12.16
CA ILE A 142 -7.73 -6.23 12.22
C ILE A 142 -8.94 -6.80 12.98
N GLN A 143 -9.80 -5.97 13.56
CA GLN A 143 -10.99 -6.44 14.25
C GLN A 143 -11.93 -7.18 13.28
N PRO A 144 -12.73 -8.15 13.79
CA PRO A 144 -13.67 -8.88 12.94
C PRO A 144 -14.63 -7.97 12.19
N GLU A 145 -14.91 -8.33 10.93
CA GLU A 145 -15.98 -7.70 10.15
C GLU A 145 -17.33 -7.86 10.89
N PRO A 146 -18.20 -6.83 10.89
CA PRO A 146 -18.10 -5.57 10.14
C PRO A 146 -17.68 -4.36 11.02
N LEU A 147 -16.96 -4.56 12.13
CA LEU A 147 -16.73 -3.51 13.11
C LEU A 147 -15.94 -2.33 12.54
N PRO A 148 -14.70 -2.49 12.06
CA PRO A 148 -13.94 -1.35 11.54
C PRO A 148 -14.57 -0.76 10.27
N GLU A 149 -15.12 -1.60 9.40
CA GLU A 149 -15.77 -1.16 8.16
C GLU A 149 -16.92 -0.19 8.45
N LYS A 150 -17.85 -0.57 9.33
CA LYS A 150 -18.99 0.29 9.69
C LYS A 150 -18.57 1.57 10.39
N MET A 151 -17.57 1.50 11.25
CA MET A 151 -17.09 2.68 11.96
C MET A 151 -16.42 3.67 11.00
N ILE A 152 -15.65 3.21 10.03
CA ILE A 152 -15.01 4.08 9.03
C ILE A 152 -16.04 4.61 8.04
N ASP A 153 -16.95 3.76 7.55
CA ASP A 153 -17.99 4.13 6.58
C ASP A 153 -18.98 5.17 7.13
N SER A 154 -19.12 5.23 8.46
CA SER A 154 -19.96 6.26 9.10
C SER A 154 -19.44 7.68 8.93
N ASP A 155 -18.09 7.85 8.88
CA ASP A 155 -17.42 9.12 8.62
C ASP A 155 -16.00 8.89 8.09
N PRO A 156 -15.87 8.50 6.80
CA PRO A 156 -14.57 8.22 6.19
C PRO A 156 -13.69 9.47 6.10
N GLU A 157 -14.29 10.66 6.01
CA GLU A 157 -13.58 11.93 5.95
C GLU A 157 -12.86 12.21 7.26
N PHE A 158 -13.56 12.10 8.40
CA PHE A 158 -12.94 12.21 9.71
C PHE A 158 -11.81 11.20 9.90
N PHE A 159 -12.02 9.94 9.53
CA PHE A 159 -11.02 8.89 9.70
C PHE A 159 -9.74 9.20 8.91
N ILE A 160 -9.87 9.60 7.64
CA ILE A 160 -8.72 9.88 6.77
C ILE A 160 -7.99 11.16 7.20
N HIS A 161 -8.71 12.22 7.51
CA HIS A 161 -8.10 13.43 8.06
C HIS A 161 -7.37 13.13 9.35
N ARG A 162 -7.99 12.41 10.28
CA ARG A 162 -7.35 12.04 11.55
C ARG A 162 -6.11 11.18 11.33
N HIS A 163 -6.13 10.28 10.36
CA HIS A 163 -5.01 9.41 10.04
C HIS A 163 -3.84 10.19 9.39
N ILE A 164 -4.12 10.99 8.38
CA ILE A 164 -3.09 11.74 7.63
C ILE A 164 -2.59 12.92 8.46
N ASP A 165 -3.46 13.81 8.90
CA ASP A 165 -3.08 15.05 9.59
C ASP A 165 -2.38 14.78 10.92
N GLY A 166 -2.77 13.70 11.59
CA GLY A 166 -2.12 13.27 12.83
C GLY A 166 -0.66 12.83 12.68
N GLN A 167 -0.23 12.54 11.45
CA GLN A 167 1.13 12.10 11.14
C GLN A 167 1.94 13.17 10.38
N LEU A 168 1.28 14.16 9.79
CA LEU A 168 1.95 15.24 9.05
C LEU A 168 2.80 16.11 9.99
N LYS A 169 4.11 16.18 9.66
CA LYS A 169 5.06 17.07 10.35
C LYS A 169 5.40 18.30 9.54
N THR A 170 5.12 18.30 8.25
CA THR A 170 5.42 19.39 7.32
C THR A 170 4.11 20.02 6.85
N PRO A 171 3.80 21.26 7.22
CA PRO A 171 2.62 21.96 6.74
C PRO A 171 2.57 21.99 5.21
N GLY A 172 1.38 21.75 4.62
CA GLY A 172 1.17 21.77 3.17
C GLY A 172 1.80 20.59 2.40
N ALA A 173 2.30 19.57 3.09
CA ALA A 173 2.81 18.37 2.43
C ALA A 173 1.72 17.64 1.63
N VAL A 174 0.50 17.62 2.16
CA VAL A 174 -0.72 17.17 1.48
C VAL A 174 -1.60 18.41 1.26
N SER A 175 -1.88 18.74 -0.01
CA SER A 175 -2.81 19.80 -0.37
C SER A 175 -4.25 19.32 -0.31
N ASP A 176 -5.21 20.25 -0.28
CA ASP A 176 -6.65 19.93 -0.28
C ASP A 176 -7.04 19.08 -1.51
N GLU A 177 -6.44 19.35 -2.67
CA GLU A 177 -6.66 18.55 -3.88
C GLU A 177 -6.21 17.09 -3.70
N ILE A 178 -5.07 16.88 -3.07
CA ILE A 178 -4.54 15.54 -2.81
C ILE A 178 -5.33 14.83 -1.71
N MET A 179 -5.76 15.56 -0.70
CA MET A 179 -6.67 15.02 0.32
C MET A 179 -8.00 14.59 -0.31
N ALA A 180 -8.56 15.41 -1.20
CA ALA A 180 -9.79 15.07 -1.92
C ALA A 180 -9.63 13.79 -2.76
N GLU A 181 -8.46 13.55 -3.36
CA GLU A 181 -8.19 12.32 -4.10
C GLU A 181 -8.14 11.09 -3.17
N TYR A 182 -7.50 11.19 -2.01
CA TYR A 182 -7.52 10.11 -1.03
C TYR A 182 -8.94 9.84 -0.52
N LEU A 183 -9.70 10.88 -0.23
CA LEU A 183 -11.09 10.77 0.19
C LEU A 183 -11.99 10.16 -0.88
N ARG A 184 -11.78 10.52 -2.16
CA ARG A 184 -12.51 9.91 -3.28
C ARG A 184 -12.41 8.38 -3.22
N CYS A 185 -11.21 7.87 -3.01
CA CYS A 185 -10.97 6.43 -2.91
C CYS A 185 -11.59 5.83 -1.64
N TYR A 186 -11.46 6.50 -0.51
CA TYR A 186 -11.93 6.01 0.79
C TYR A 186 -13.46 6.08 0.97
N LYS A 187 -14.17 6.83 0.14
CA LYS A 187 -15.64 6.83 0.07
C LYS A 187 -16.22 5.59 -0.63
N ASP A 188 -15.36 4.72 -1.19
CA ASP A 188 -15.76 3.41 -1.71
C ASP A 188 -15.73 2.36 -0.57
N PRO A 189 -16.88 1.82 -0.13
CA PRO A 189 -16.93 0.80 0.92
C PRO A 189 -16.08 -0.44 0.61
N LYS A 190 -15.88 -0.75 -0.68
CA LYS A 190 -15.01 -1.86 -1.10
C LYS A 190 -13.55 -1.57 -0.77
N MET A 191 -13.11 -0.32 -0.85
CA MET A 191 -11.76 0.05 -0.43
C MET A 191 -11.61 -0.05 1.09
N ILE A 192 -12.59 0.41 1.86
CA ILE A 192 -12.57 0.29 3.32
C ILE A 192 -12.43 -1.19 3.72
N HIS A 193 -13.27 -2.06 3.14
CA HIS A 193 -13.16 -3.51 3.38
C HIS A 193 -11.80 -4.07 2.96
N ALA A 194 -11.30 -3.74 1.77
CA ALA A 194 -10.02 -4.21 1.27
C ALA A 194 -8.84 -3.79 2.16
N VAL A 195 -8.88 -2.58 2.71
CA VAL A 195 -7.89 -2.10 3.68
C VAL A 195 -7.92 -2.94 4.96
N CYS A 196 -9.11 -3.21 5.51
CA CYS A 196 -9.24 -4.08 6.69
C CYS A 196 -8.68 -5.48 6.39
N GLU A 197 -8.98 -6.04 5.23
CA GLU A 197 -8.48 -7.34 4.79
C GLU A 197 -6.95 -7.38 4.65
N ASP A 198 -6.33 -6.31 4.13
CA ASP A 198 -4.87 -6.17 4.08
C ASP A 198 -4.23 -6.18 5.47
N TYR A 199 -4.86 -5.52 6.46
CA TYR A 199 -4.38 -5.54 7.83
C TYR A 199 -4.63 -6.89 8.51
N ARG A 200 -5.77 -7.54 8.29
CA ARG A 200 -6.07 -8.91 8.78
C ARG A 200 -5.07 -9.93 8.23
N ALA A 201 -4.78 -9.87 6.93
CA ALA A 201 -3.74 -10.70 6.31
C ALA A 201 -2.38 -10.49 6.99
N SER A 202 -2.04 -9.25 7.31
CA SER A 202 -0.77 -8.90 7.97
C SER A 202 -0.66 -9.42 9.40
N ALA A 203 -1.78 -9.53 10.13
CA ALA A 203 -1.83 -10.08 11.48
C ALA A 203 -2.02 -11.61 11.50
N GLY A 204 -2.18 -12.23 10.35
CA GLY A 204 -2.47 -13.65 10.18
C GLY A 204 -1.49 -14.36 9.24
N ILE A 205 -1.90 -14.52 7.97
CA ILE A 205 -1.16 -15.32 6.97
C ILE A 205 0.25 -14.77 6.66
N ASP A 206 0.45 -13.47 6.75
CA ASP A 206 1.75 -12.85 6.46
C ASP A 206 2.79 -13.06 7.59
N LEU A 207 2.39 -13.58 8.75
CA LEU A 207 3.28 -13.92 9.85
C LEU A 207 3.82 -15.36 9.77
N LYS A 208 3.28 -16.17 8.85
CA LYS A 208 3.65 -17.56 8.58
C LYS A 208 4.66 -17.61 7.42
#